data_13779031cb5cba19ee4d04926c5bb5e7
#
_entry.id   13779031cb5cba19ee4d04926c5bb5e7
#
_cell.length_a   1.000
_cell.length_b   1.000
_cell.length_c   1.000
_cell.angle_alpha   90.00
_cell.angle_beta   90.00
_cell.angle_gamma   90.00
#
_symmetry.space_group_name_H-M   'P 1'
#
loop_
_entity.id
_entity.type
_entity.pdbx_description
1 polymer ?
#
loop_
_entity_poly.entity_id
_entity_poly.type
_entity_poly.pdbx_seq_one_letter_code
_entity_poly.pdbx_strand_id
1 'polypeptide(L)'
;MLRELRTFLAVVRHGTFSAAGAAVGLTQSAVSTQIRNLEADIGEPLFERTGRAVKLNAAGRRLLPQANEMLMLAERIRHPDQTSLVGEWHLGAIASLQSGTLPIVLSALAREAPGVMTRVVPGVSLALLDQVDKGDLDMAVVVQPPFALPADLHTRVIAREPFVLIAPLDSEGESVDTLLETHPLVLYDRGSFGGRQVVKFLEGRRLRPDIRLELDEIDAIAGMVEHGLGVALLPLTGLWQRRDPRPVRVLSLGEKTFFRELVLISRLPPEQSPLVAIIERELLSLM
;
A
#
# COMPACT_ATOMS: atom_id res chain seq x y z
N MET A 1 -20.83 24.30 8.17
CA MET A 1 -19.70 23.67 7.47
C MET A 1 -19.27 22.31 8.05
N LEU A 2 -18.88 22.13 9.33
CA LEU A 2 -18.44 20.82 9.85
C LEU A 2 -19.52 19.72 9.81
N ARG A 3 -20.80 20.07 9.99
CA ARG A 3 -21.92 19.14 9.90
C ARG A 3 -22.13 18.70 8.45
N GLU A 4 -22.08 19.63 7.55
CA GLU A 4 -22.20 19.42 6.10
C GLU A 4 -21.05 18.55 5.57
N LEU A 5 -19.82 18.76 6.05
CA LEU A 5 -18.66 17.93 5.72
C LEU A 5 -18.82 16.48 6.21
N ARG A 6 -19.36 16.26 7.43
CA ARG A 6 -19.68 14.90 7.90
C ARG A 6 -20.71 14.21 7.01
N THR A 7 -21.75 14.96 6.60
CA THR A 7 -22.77 14.43 5.69
C THR A 7 -22.20 14.15 4.29
N PHE A 8 -21.30 15.02 3.80
CA PHE A 8 -20.58 14.80 2.54
C PHE A 8 -19.80 13.48 2.59
N LEU A 9 -18.99 13.24 3.63
CA LEU A 9 -18.25 11.97 3.78
C LEU A 9 -19.16 10.76 3.88
N ALA A 10 -20.31 10.89 4.57
CA ALA A 10 -21.29 9.81 4.62
C ALA A 10 -21.88 9.50 3.23
N VAL A 11 -22.18 10.52 2.41
CA VAL A 11 -22.66 10.32 1.03
C VAL A 11 -21.59 9.65 0.16
N VAL A 12 -20.33 10.05 0.29
CA VAL A 12 -19.21 9.42 -0.42
C VAL A 12 -19.11 7.94 -0.05
N ARG A 13 -19.18 7.62 1.25
CA ARG A 13 -19.06 6.24 1.76
C ARG A 13 -20.20 5.33 1.36
N HIS A 14 -21.43 5.84 1.38
CA HIS A 14 -22.64 5.02 1.18
C HIS A 14 -23.24 5.10 -0.22
N GLY A 15 -22.73 5.96 -1.10
CA GLY A 15 -23.06 6.04 -2.52
C GLY A 15 -24.46 6.55 -2.85
N THR A 16 -25.34 6.79 -1.84
CA THR A 16 -26.68 7.38 -2.02
C THR A 16 -27.03 8.30 -0.85
N PHE A 17 -27.84 9.32 -1.10
CA PHE A 17 -28.32 10.22 -0.05
C PHE A 17 -29.19 9.53 1.00
N SER A 18 -29.96 8.51 0.58
CA SER A 18 -30.80 7.75 1.50
C SER A 18 -29.98 6.89 2.47
N ALA A 19 -28.97 6.14 1.94
CA ALA A 19 -28.11 5.31 2.76
C ALA A 19 -27.22 6.15 3.69
N ALA A 20 -26.70 7.29 3.21
CA ALA A 20 -25.98 8.25 4.04
C ALA A 20 -26.86 8.78 5.17
N GLY A 21 -28.12 9.15 4.88
CA GLY A 21 -29.06 9.61 5.89
C GLY A 21 -29.27 8.57 6.99
N ALA A 22 -29.53 7.32 6.62
CA ALA A 22 -29.67 6.22 7.57
C ALA A 22 -28.42 6.06 8.46
N ALA A 23 -27.23 6.20 7.90
CA ALA A 23 -25.97 6.06 8.62
C ALA A 23 -25.68 7.20 9.62
N VAL A 24 -26.14 8.43 9.31
CA VAL A 24 -25.89 9.62 10.17
C VAL A 24 -27.13 10.08 10.96
N GLY A 25 -28.22 9.31 10.96
CA GLY A 25 -29.44 9.64 11.69
C GLY A 25 -30.23 10.81 11.09
N LEU A 26 -30.16 11.01 9.78
CA LEU A 26 -30.83 12.07 9.05
C LEU A 26 -31.81 11.53 8.00
N THR A 27 -32.82 12.34 7.67
CA THR A 27 -33.67 12.05 6.51
C THR A 27 -32.91 12.33 5.21
N GLN A 28 -33.30 11.67 4.10
CA GLN A 28 -32.74 11.94 2.77
C GLN A 28 -32.84 13.44 2.38
N SER A 29 -33.96 14.09 2.74
CA SER A 29 -34.16 15.52 2.46
C SER A 29 -33.19 16.41 3.25
N ALA A 30 -32.91 16.08 4.50
CA ALA A 30 -31.93 16.78 5.34
C ALA A 30 -30.50 16.61 4.76
N VAL A 31 -30.13 15.39 4.35
CA VAL A 31 -28.86 15.13 3.67
C VAL A 31 -28.75 15.97 2.39
N SER A 32 -29.80 15.97 1.54
CA SER A 32 -29.81 16.75 0.30
C SER A 32 -29.68 18.25 0.54
N THR A 33 -30.28 18.77 1.64
CA THR A 33 -30.16 20.17 2.03
C THR A 33 -28.75 20.50 2.51
N GLN A 34 -28.16 19.65 3.35
CA GLN A 34 -26.79 19.86 3.84
C GLN A 34 -25.76 19.80 2.69
N ILE A 35 -25.91 18.88 1.73
CA ILE A 35 -25.03 18.85 0.57
C ILE A 35 -25.18 20.12 -0.27
N ARG A 36 -26.40 20.58 -0.55
CA ARG A 36 -26.62 21.85 -1.28
C ARG A 36 -26.00 23.06 -0.57
N ASN A 37 -26.10 23.11 0.77
CA ASN A 37 -25.47 24.19 1.54
C ASN A 37 -23.95 24.14 1.39
N LEU A 38 -23.35 22.95 1.47
CA LEU A 38 -21.92 22.77 1.27
C LEU A 38 -21.48 23.16 -0.15
N GLU A 39 -22.22 22.74 -1.18
CA GLU A 39 -21.98 23.12 -2.57
C GLU A 39 -22.08 24.64 -2.78
N ALA A 40 -23.03 25.29 -2.09
CA ALA A 40 -23.14 26.74 -2.11
C ALA A 40 -21.98 27.45 -1.41
N ASP A 41 -21.51 26.92 -0.27
CA ASP A 41 -20.34 27.45 0.46
C ASP A 41 -19.04 27.28 -0.37
N ILE A 42 -18.90 26.17 -1.09
CA ILE A 42 -17.72 25.87 -1.96
C ILE A 42 -17.83 26.59 -3.29
N GLY A 43 -19.03 26.90 -3.77
CA GLY A 43 -19.28 27.60 -5.02
C GLY A 43 -19.40 26.70 -6.26
N GLU A 44 -19.31 25.37 -6.10
CA GLU A 44 -19.43 24.41 -7.19
C GLU A 44 -20.10 23.10 -6.74
N PRO A 45 -20.76 22.35 -7.65
CA PRO A 45 -21.28 21.03 -7.34
C PRO A 45 -20.16 20.05 -6.96
N LEU A 46 -20.45 19.10 -6.06
CA LEU A 46 -19.48 18.12 -5.59
C LEU A 46 -19.79 16.70 -6.09
N PHE A 47 -21.03 16.49 -6.57
CA PHE A 47 -21.49 15.18 -7.01
C PHE A 47 -22.07 15.22 -8.43
N GLU A 48 -21.87 14.11 -9.14
CA GLU A 48 -22.59 13.78 -10.38
C GLU A 48 -23.70 12.77 -10.08
N ARG A 49 -24.89 12.97 -10.66
CA ARG A 49 -26.03 12.07 -10.50
C ARG A 49 -26.02 11.02 -11.62
N THR A 50 -25.91 9.76 -11.24
CA THR A 50 -26.03 8.63 -12.18
C THR A 50 -27.23 7.77 -11.75
N GLY A 51 -28.41 8.19 -12.13
CA GLY A 51 -29.66 7.55 -11.69
C GLY A 51 -29.90 7.73 -10.19
N ARG A 52 -29.97 6.61 -9.41
CA ARG A 52 -30.16 6.63 -7.96
C ARG A 52 -28.85 6.75 -7.18
N ALA A 53 -27.71 6.48 -7.81
CA ALA A 53 -26.40 6.60 -7.18
C ALA A 53 -25.80 7.99 -7.42
N VAL A 54 -24.94 8.41 -6.51
CA VAL A 54 -24.15 9.64 -6.64
C VAL A 54 -22.65 9.30 -6.64
N LYS A 55 -21.90 9.95 -7.51
CA LYS A 55 -20.45 9.82 -7.60
C LYS A 55 -19.82 11.19 -7.42
N LEU A 56 -18.61 11.21 -6.82
CA LEU A 56 -17.84 12.45 -6.76
C LEU A 56 -17.45 12.91 -8.16
N ASN A 57 -17.67 14.20 -8.43
CA ASN A 57 -17.06 14.88 -9.57
C ASN A 57 -15.62 15.32 -9.24
N ALA A 58 -14.96 16.07 -10.11
CA ALA A 58 -13.60 16.56 -9.89
C ALA A 58 -13.48 17.46 -8.63
N ALA A 59 -14.45 18.33 -8.37
CA ALA A 59 -14.49 19.19 -7.19
C ALA A 59 -14.68 18.38 -5.90
N GLY A 60 -15.59 17.41 -5.90
CA GLY A 60 -15.80 16.52 -4.76
C GLY A 60 -14.54 15.69 -4.42
N ARG A 61 -13.82 15.23 -5.44
CA ARG A 61 -12.53 14.53 -5.24
C ARG A 61 -11.47 15.44 -4.62
N ARG A 62 -11.40 16.72 -5.02
CA ARG A 62 -10.48 17.69 -4.39
C ARG A 62 -10.87 18.01 -2.95
N LEU A 63 -12.17 18.12 -2.66
CA LEU A 63 -12.66 18.43 -1.32
C LEU A 63 -12.47 17.27 -0.33
N LEU A 64 -12.53 16.01 -0.79
CA LEU A 64 -12.54 14.83 0.08
C LEU A 64 -11.39 14.79 1.11
N PRO A 65 -10.11 14.95 0.72
CA PRO A 65 -9.01 14.98 1.69
C PRO A 65 -9.11 16.17 2.65
N GLN A 66 -9.49 17.35 2.16
CA GLN A 66 -9.63 18.56 2.98
C GLN A 66 -10.77 18.43 3.99
N ALA A 67 -11.87 17.79 3.61
CA ALA A 67 -13.01 17.51 4.51
C ALA A 67 -12.59 16.61 5.67
N ASN A 68 -11.82 15.56 5.39
CA ASN A 68 -11.28 14.68 6.42
C ASN A 68 -10.36 15.44 7.37
N GLU A 69 -9.44 16.25 6.84
CA GLU A 69 -8.50 17.05 7.63
C GLU A 69 -9.21 18.05 8.54
N MET A 70 -10.20 18.79 8.02
CA MET A 70 -10.98 19.74 8.81
C MET A 70 -11.74 19.06 9.95
N LEU A 71 -12.32 17.88 9.71
CA LEU A 71 -13.03 17.14 10.75
C LEU A 71 -12.07 16.61 11.81
N MET A 72 -10.90 16.12 11.43
CA MET A 72 -9.86 15.69 12.39
C MET A 72 -9.35 16.88 13.22
N LEU A 73 -9.16 18.04 12.62
CA LEU A 73 -8.76 19.24 13.34
C LEU A 73 -9.85 19.68 14.33
N ALA A 74 -11.12 19.63 13.92
CA ALA A 74 -12.25 19.97 14.78
C ALA A 74 -12.38 19.03 15.99
N GLU A 75 -12.10 17.74 15.82
CA GLU A 75 -12.10 16.79 16.95
C GLU A 75 -10.91 17.05 17.90
N ARG A 76 -9.72 17.36 17.39
CA ARG A 76 -8.58 17.76 18.23
C ARG A 76 -8.88 19.03 19.06
N ILE A 77 -9.57 20.01 18.48
CA ILE A 77 -9.95 21.23 19.19
C ILE A 77 -10.96 20.93 20.30
N ARG A 78 -11.88 19.99 20.09
CA ARG A 78 -12.91 19.61 21.09
C ARG A 78 -12.33 18.80 22.24
N HIS A 79 -11.28 18.04 22.00
CA HIS A 79 -10.68 17.11 22.94
C HIS A 79 -9.16 17.34 23.05
N PRO A 80 -8.72 18.52 23.55
CA PRO A 80 -7.31 18.88 23.60
C PRO A 80 -6.48 17.95 24.49
N ASP A 81 -7.11 17.35 25.51
CA ASP A 81 -6.46 16.41 26.44
C ASP A 81 -6.52 14.94 25.98
N GLN A 82 -7.27 14.65 24.92
CA GLN A 82 -7.32 13.34 24.30
C GLN A 82 -6.54 13.40 22.98
N THR A 83 -5.30 12.98 23.02
CA THR A 83 -4.48 12.62 21.83
C THR A 83 -5.06 11.41 21.09
N SER A 84 -6.33 11.07 21.33
CA SER A 84 -6.96 9.93 20.68
C SER A 84 -7.28 10.28 19.22
N LEU A 85 -6.39 9.86 18.35
CA LEU A 85 -6.66 9.75 16.92
C LEU A 85 -7.87 8.85 16.75
N VAL A 86 -8.91 9.32 16.06
CA VAL A 86 -10.15 8.56 15.82
C VAL A 86 -10.55 8.70 14.36
N GLY A 87 -11.18 7.66 13.82
CA GLY A 87 -11.69 7.65 12.45
C GLY A 87 -11.24 6.42 11.66
N GLU A 88 -11.60 6.39 10.40
CA GLU A 88 -11.20 5.36 9.46
C GLU A 88 -10.01 5.84 8.63
N TRP A 89 -9.00 5.01 8.49
CA TRP A 89 -7.77 5.30 7.78
C TRP A 89 -7.42 4.19 6.80
N HIS A 90 -7.09 4.57 5.55
CA HIS A 90 -6.87 3.64 4.46
C HIS A 90 -5.37 3.52 4.14
N LEU A 91 -4.81 2.36 4.43
CA LEU A 91 -3.41 2.03 4.20
C LEU A 91 -3.27 1.03 3.05
N GLY A 92 -2.69 1.45 1.94
CA GLY A 92 -2.29 0.57 0.85
C GLY A 92 -1.01 -0.20 1.19
N ALA A 93 -0.99 -1.51 0.94
CA ALA A 93 0.20 -2.31 1.19
C ALA A 93 0.36 -3.43 0.17
N ILE A 94 1.57 -3.58 -0.37
CA ILE A 94 1.92 -4.75 -1.19
C ILE A 94 1.93 -6.03 -0.35
N ALA A 95 1.71 -7.18 -0.98
CA ALA A 95 1.55 -8.46 -0.29
C ALA A 95 2.73 -8.82 0.62
N SER A 96 3.97 -8.62 0.16
CA SER A 96 5.16 -8.93 0.96
C SER A 96 5.29 -8.08 2.23
N LEU A 97 4.72 -6.89 2.27
CA LEU A 97 4.63 -6.09 3.50
C LEU A 97 3.53 -6.62 4.41
N GLN A 98 2.36 -6.99 3.84
CA GLN A 98 1.22 -7.50 4.61
C GLN A 98 1.56 -8.78 5.36
N SER A 99 2.26 -9.72 4.72
CA SER A 99 2.74 -10.96 5.37
C SER A 99 3.97 -10.73 6.26
N GLY A 100 4.65 -9.59 6.10
CA GLY A 100 5.90 -9.24 6.74
C GLY A 100 5.80 -8.37 7.97
N THR A 101 6.23 -7.15 7.82
CA THR A 101 6.40 -6.17 8.89
C THR A 101 5.09 -5.48 9.28
N LEU A 102 4.10 -5.43 8.39
CA LEU A 102 2.85 -4.72 8.63
C LEU A 102 2.11 -5.14 9.91
N PRO A 103 1.99 -6.43 10.27
CA PRO A 103 1.34 -6.83 11.53
C PRO A 103 2.00 -6.21 12.77
N ILE A 104 3.32 -6.07 12.78
CA ILE A 104 4.07 -5.47 13.88
C ILE A 104 3.76 -3.97 13.96
N VAL A 105 3.81 -3.29 12.81
CA VAL A 105 3.51 -1.85 12.69
C VAL A 105 2.08 -1.54 13.11
N LEU A 106 1.10 -2.33 12.66
CA LEU A 106 -0.31 -2.15 13.05
C LEU A 106 -0.56 -2.45 14.53
N SER A 107 0.20 -3.38 15.12
CA SER A 107 0.14 -3.61 16.57
C SER A 107 0.64 -2.41 17.37
N ALA A 108 1.67 -1.71 16.90
CA ALA A 108 2.13 -0.46 17.51
C ALA A 108 1.11 0.67 17.31
N LEU A 109 0.57 0.81 16.10
CA LEU A 109 -0.46 1.79 15.78
C LEU A 109 -1.71 1.61 16.67
N ALA A 110 -2.18 0.38 16.86
CA ALA A 110 -3.33 0.08 17.70
C ALA A 110 -3.13 0.47 19.18
N ARG A 111 -1.88 0.46 19.67
CA ARG A 111 -1.56 0.92 21.03
C ARG A 111 -1.53 2.44 21.14
N GLU A 112 -0.99 3.13 20.13
CA GLU A 112 -0.83 4.58 20.14
C GLU A 112 -2.07 5.34 19.66
N ALA A 113 -2.87 4.70 18.79
CA ALA A 113 -4.08 5.27 18.23
C ALA A 113 -5.27 4.28 18.29
N PRO A 114 -5.71 3.88 19.51
CA PRO A 114 -6.74 2.84 19.68
C PRO A 114 -8.11 3.22 19.11
N GLY A 115 -8.37 4.50 18.86
CA GLY A 115 -9.61 4.98 18.24
C GLY A 115 -9.61 4.95 16.71
N VAL A 116 -8.51 4.53 16.07
CA VAL A 116 -8.38 4.50 14.62
C VAL A 116 -8.76 3.12 14.09
N MET A 117 -9.73 3.08 13.19
CA MET A 117 -10.00 1.91 12.37
C MET A 117 -9.10 1.95 11.14
N THR A 118 -8.13 1.06 11.05
CA THR A 118 -7.25 0.96 9.88
C THR A 118 -7.78 -0.06 8.89
N ARG A 119 -8.08 0.40 7.67
CA ARG A 119 -8.42 -0.46 6.54
C ARG A 119 -7.18 -0.69 5.69
N VAL A 120 -6.69 -1.92 5.67
CA VAL A 120 -5.58 -2.31 4.79
C VAL A 120 -6.13 -2.68 3.41
N VAL A 121 -5.61 -2.03 2.37
CA VAL A 121 -5.99 -2.27 0.98
C VAL A 121 -4.85 -2.99 0.27
N PRO A 122 -5.05 -4.24 -0.16
CA PRO A 122 -4.04 -4.97 -0.92
C PRO A 122 -3.96 -4.46 -2.36
N GLY A 123 -2.77 -4.54 -2.95
CA GLY A 123 -2.63 -4.17 -4.36
C GLY A 123 -1.18 -4.19 -4.85
N VAL A 124 -1.03 -4.05 -6.17
CA VAL A 124 0.28 -3.85 -6.81
C VAL A 124 0.69 -2.39 -6.71
N SER A 125 1.99 -2.14 -6.71
CA SER A 125 2.58 -0.82 -6.44
C SER A 125 1.98 0.32 -7.27
N LEU A 126 1.76 0.11 -8.57
CA LEU A 126 1.22 1.15 -9.45
C LEU A 126 -0.24 1.51 -9.11
N ALA A 127 -1.06 0.51 -8.81
CA ALA A 127 -2.46 0.73 -8.45
C ALA A 127 -2.61 1.41 -7.09
N LEU A 128 -1.76 1.05 -6.12
CA LEU A 128 -1.74 1.69 -4.80
C LEU A 128 -1.26 3.15 -4.88
N LEU A 129 -0.25 3.43 -5.69
CA LEU A 129 0.21 4.79 -5.96
C LEU A 129 -0.91 5.67 -6.55
N ASP A 130 -1.60 5.17 -7.57
CA ASP A 130 -2.74 5.86 -8.21
C ASP A 130 -3.86 6.18 -7.20
N GLN A 131 -4.15 5.24 -6.28
CA GLN A 131 -5.15 5.46 -5.23
C GLN A 131 -4.71 6.51 -4.18
N VAL A 132 -3.41 6.57 -3.82
CA VAL A 132 -2.89 7.66 -2.95
C VAL A 132 -2.99 9.01 -3.66
N ASP A 133 -2.58 9.08 -4.93
CA ASP A 133 -2.65 10.31 -5.72
C ASP A 133 -4.09 10.83 -5.85
N LYS A 134 -5.06 9.94 -6.07
CA LYS A 134 -6.50 10.27 -6.11
C LYS A 134 -7.11 10.60 -4.75
N GLY A 135 -6.44 10.25 -3.65
CA GLY A 135 -6.95 10.42 -2.29
C GLY A 135 -7.93 9.33 -1.83
N ASP A 136 -7.97 8.19 -2.53
CA ASP A 136 -8.73 7.00 -2.12
C ASP A 136 -8.01 6.25 -0.99
N LEU A 137 -6.68 6.43 -0.88
CA LEU A 137 -5.84 5.98 0.22
C LEU A 137 -5.15 7.17 0.87
N ASP A 138 -4.99 7.11 2.19
CA ASP A 138 -4.27 8.12 2.96
C ASP A 138 -2.76 7.97 2.79
N MET A 139 -2.29 6.73 2.70
CA MET A 139 -0.90 6.37 2.39
C MET A 139 -0.80 4.96 1.80
N ALA A 140 0.36 4.66 1.24
CA ALA A 140 0.71 3.31 0.81
C ALA A 140 2.18 3.00 1.03
N VAL A 141 2.50 1.71 1.16
CA VAL A 141 3.87 1.20 1.09
C VAL A 141 3.99 0.31 -0.14
N VAL A 142 4.88 0.71 -1.04
CA VAL A 142 5.02 0.13 -2.37
C VAL A 142 6.50 -0.11 -2.72
N VAL A 143 6.76 -0.89 -3.76
CA VAL A 143 8.09 -0.92 -4.38
C VAL A 143 8.33 0.38 -5.13
N GLN A 144 9.49 1.00 -4.94
CA GLN A 144 9.88 2.25 -5.62
C GLN A 144 9.63 2.17 -7.12
N PRO A 145 8.79 3.05 -7.69
CA PRO A 145 8.59 3.13 -9.13
C PRO A 145 9.87 3.54 -9.86
N PRO A 146 10.07 3.12 -11.12
CA PRO A 146 11.22 3.51 -11.93
C PRO A 146 11.05 4.91 -12.61
N PHE A 147 10.12 5.71 -12.11
CA PHE A 147 9.81 7.07 -12.60
C PHE A 147 9.64 8.04 -11.42
N ALA A 148 9.68 9.34 -11.71
CA ALA A 148 9.49 10.38 -10.71
C ALA A 148 8.06 10.34 -10.16
N LEU A 149 7.93 10.38 -8.84
CA LEU A 149 6.65 10.49 -8.15
C LEU A 149 6.11 11.94 -8.22
N PRO A 150 4.78 12.14 -8.12
CA PRO A 150 4.19 13.47 -8.00
C PRO A 150 4.84 14.27 -6.87
N ALA A 151 5.16 15.54 -7.14
CA ALA A 151 5.92 16.39 -6.22
C ALA A 151 5.13 16.80 -4.96
N ASP A 152 3.81 16.65 -5.00
CA ASP A 152 2.88 16.94 -3.90
C ASP A 152 2.68 15.74 -2.96
N LEU A 153 3.26 14.60 -3.29
CA LEU A 153 3.26 13.43 -2.41
C LEU A 153 4.53 13.40 -1.53
N HIS A 154 4.34 13.19 -0.24
CA HIS A 154 5.44 12.84 0.65
C HIS A 154 5.92 11.42 0.34
N THR A 155 7.24 11.26 0.22
CA THR A 155 7.84 9.96 -0.09
C THR A 155 9.03 9.69 0.82
N ARG A 156 9.10 8.47 1.37
CA ARG A 156 10.21 8.04 2.22
C ARG A 156 10.65 6.63 1.89
N VAL A 157 11.93 6.45 1.55
CA VAL A 157 12.52 5.11 1.46
C VAL A 157 12.57 4.51 2.87
N ILE A 158 11.93 3.34 3.03
CA ILE A 158 11.81 2.65 4.33
C ILE A 158 12.63 1.37 4.39
N ALA A 159 12.95 0.75 3.24
CA ALA A 159 13.77 -0.45 3.19
C ALA A 159 14.52 -0.57 1.87
N ARG A 160 15.64 -1.28 1.92
CA ARG A 160 16.40 -1.68 0.73
C ARG A 160 16.69 -3.18 0.83
N GLU A 161 15.97 -3.96 0.05
CA GLU A 161 15.99 -5.42 0.09
C GLU A 161 16.85 -5.98 -1.03
N PRO A 162 17.92 -6.75 -0.71
CA PRO A 162 18.75 -7.39 -1.73
C PRO A 162 18.00 -8.55 -2.37
N PHE A 163 18.24 -8.78 -3.66
CA PHE A 163 17.79 -9.99 -4.33
C PHE A 163 18.78 -11.14 -4.10
N VAL A 164 18.21 -12.33 -3.94
CA VAL A 164 18.91 -13.60 -3.79
C VAL A 164 18.34 -14.62 -4.78
N LEU A 165 19.11 -15.66 -5.09
CA LEU A 165 18.57 -16.86 -5.72
C LEU A 165 18.12 -17.82 -4.62
N ILE A 166 16.94 -18.39 -4.78
CA ILE A 166 16.47 -19.50 -3.96
C ILE A 166 16.34 -20.76 -4.82
N ALA A 167 16.69 -21.90 -4.26
CA ALA A 167 16.66 -23.19 -4.92
C ALA A 167 16.21 -24.29 -3.95
N PRO A 168 15.67 -25.45 -4.42
CA PRO A 168 15.39 -26.60 -3.59
C PRO A 168 16.63 -27.06 -2.81
N LEU A 169 16.46 -27.64 -1.63
CA LEU A 169 17.59 -28.08 -0.79
C LEU A 169 18.49 -29.12 -1.48
N ASP A 170 17.87 -29.99 -2.24
CA ASP A 170 18.52 -31.10 -2.97
C ASP A 170 19.01 -30.73 -4.37
N SER A 171 18.87 -29.45 -4.77
CA SER A 171 19.30 -28.99 -6.08
C SER A 171 20.82 -29.11 -6.24
N GLU A 172 21.26 -29.65 -7.37
CA GLU A 172 22.66 -29.70 -7.75
C GLU A 172 23.12 -28.39 -8.40
N GLY A 173 24.34 -27.99 -8.13
CA GLY A 173 24.94 -26.76 -8.63
C GLY A 173 25.44 -25.83 -7.54
N GLU A 174 26.62 -25.27 -7.70
CA GLU A 174 27.30 -24.43 -6.70
C GLU A 174 27.14 -22.93 -6.99
N SER A 175 26.84 -22.57 -8.25
CA SER A 175 26.75 -21.17 -8.66
C SER A 175 25.33 -20.77 -9.06
N VAL A 176 25.04 -19.49 -8.90
CA VAL A 176 23.77 -18.88 -9.34
C VAL A 176 23.53 -19.13 -10.84
N ASP A 177 24.56 -18.99 -11.67
CA ASP A 177 24.46 -19.15 -13.12
C ASP A 177 24.12 -20.59 -13.49
N THR A 178 24.83 -21.56 -12.91
CA THR A 178 24.57 -22.97 -13.12
C THR A 178 23.14 -23.35 -12.78
N LEU A 179 22.65 -22.88 -11.61
CA LEU A 179 21.27 -23.14 -11.17
C LEU A 179 20.22 -22.53 -12.09
N LEU A 180 20.45 -21.30 -12.59
CA LEU A 180 19.56 -20.65 -13.55
C LEU A 180 19.59 -21.29 -14.97
N GLU A 181 20.66 -21.97 -15.33
CA GLU A 181 20.78 -22.67 -16.61
C GLU A 181 20.23 -24.10 -16.58
N THR A 182 20.30 -24.76 -15.42
CA THR A 182 19.98 -26.19 -15.30
C THR A 182 18.61 -26.47 -14.71
N HIS A 183 17.99 -25.50 -14.02
CA HIS A 183 16.69 -25.66 -13.38
C HIS A 183 15.64 -24.74 -14.03
N PRO A 184 14.37 -25.16 -14.05
CA PRO A 184 13.28 -24.27 -14.43
C PRO A 184 13.25 -23.02 -13.55
N LEU A 185 12.90 -21.87 -14.14
CA LEU A 185 12.71 -20.63 -13.41
C LEU A 185 11.22 -20.42 -13.07
N VAL A 186 10.95 -20.20 -11.78
CA VAL A 186 9.70 -19.60 -11.31
C VAL A 186 9.92 -18.08 -11.32
N LEU A 187 9.40 -17.42 -12.34
CA LEU A 187 9.65 -16.00 -12.57
C LEU A 187 8.75 -15.14 -11.68
N TYR A 188 9.34 -14.14 -11.04
CA TYR A 188 8.63 -13.06 -10.41
C TYR A 188 7.99 -12.18 -11.50
N ASP A 189 6.68 -11.93 -11.41
CA ASP A 189 5.87 -11.26 -12.45
C ASP A 189 6.58 -10.06 -13.08
N ARG A 190 6.83 -10.16 -14.37
CA ARG A 190 7.52 -9.13 -15.19
C ARG A 190 6.69 -7.83 -15.31
N GLY A 191 5.42 -7.86 -15.00
CA GLY A 191 4.57 -6.68 -14.91
C GLY A 191 4.85 -5.85 -13.66
N SER A 192 5.34 -6.47 -12.58
CA SER A 192 5.67 -5.80 -11.32
C SER A 192 7.00 -5.04 -11.40
N PHE A 193 7.20 -4.06 -10.51
CA PHE A 193 8.47 -3.33 -10.47
C PHE A 193 9.64 -4.21 -10.02
N GLY A 194 9.39 -5.17 -9.11
CA GLY A 194 10.41 -6.13 -8.68
C GLY A 194 10.78 -7.12 -9.78
N GLY A 195 9.78 -7.69 -10.46
CA GLY A 195 10.01 -8.65 -11.53
C GLY A 195 10.73 -8.05 -12.74
N ARG A 196 10.47 -6.79 -13.07
CA ARG A 196 11.26 -6.07 -14.12
C ARG A 196 12.75 -6.01 -13.79
N GLN A 197 13.12 -5.88 -12.52
CA GLN A 197 14.52 -5.90 -12.11
C GLN A 197 15.12 -7.30 -12.29
N VAL A 198 14.35 -8.37 -12.04
CA VAL A 198 14.77 -9.75 -12.32
C VAL A 198 15.01 -9.95 -13.81
N VAL A 199 14.07 -9.54 -14.66
CA VAL A 199 14.24 -9.63 -16.12
C VAL A 199 15.49 -8.87 -16.58
N LYS A 200 15.68 -7.63 -16.12
CA LYS A 200 16.87 -6.82 -16.43
C LYS A 200 18.18 -7.51 -15.99
N PHE A 201 18.18 -8.15 -14.82
CA PHE A 201 19.33 -8.91 -14.34
C PHE A 201 19.66 -10.09 -15.26
N LEU A 202 18.64 -10.88 -15.66
CA LEU A 202 18.82 -12.01 -16.58
C LEU A 202 19.32 -11.56 -17.95
N GLU A 203 18.74 -10.52 -18.53
CA GLU A 203 19.16 -9.95 -19.82
C GLU A 203 20.59 -9.41 -19.77
N GLY A 204 20.96 -8.68 -18.72
CA GLY A 204 22.31 -8.14 -18.51
C GLY A 204 23.39 -9.23 -18.42
N ARG A 205 23.01 -10.45 -18.04
CA ARG A 205 23.89 -11.62 -17.98
C ARG A 205 23.75 -12.53 -19.20
N ARG A 206 22.87 -12.23 -20.13
CA ARG A 206 22.54 -13.06 -21.30
C ARG A 206 22.05 -14.46 -20.92
N LEU A 207 21.47 -14.63 -19.72
CA LEU A 207 20.88 -15.87 -19.26
C LEU A 207 19.49 -16.04 -19.89
N ARG A 208 19.16 -17.26 -20.29
CA ARG A 208 17.87 -17.64 -20.87
C ARG A 208 17.34 -18.88 -20.16
N PRO A 209 16.90 -18.73 -18.89
CA PRO A 209 16.36 -19.86 -18.15
C PRO A 209 15.06 -20.37 -18.78
N ASP A 210 14.75 -21.64 -18.53
CA ASP A 210 13.47 -22.26 -18.88
C ASP A 210 12.37 -21.73 -17.94
N ILE A 211 11.61 -20.73 -18.37
CA ILE A 211 10.52 -20.13 -17.56
C ILE A 211 9.30 -21.02 -17.67
N ARG A 212 8.88 -21.64 -16.55
CA ARG A 212 7.69 -22.50 -16.50
C ARG A 212 6.52 -21.92 -15.73
N LEU A 213 6.81 -21.05 -14.77
CA LEU A 213 5.80 -20.40 -13.94
C LEU A 213 6.12 -18.91 -13.82
N GLU A 214 5.09 -18.08 -13.77
CA GLU A 214 5.20 -16.64 -13.52
C GLU A 214 4.09 -16.21 -12.58
N LEU A 215 4.43 -15.58 -11.43
CA LEU A 215 3.48 -15.10 -10.44
C LEU A 215 4.07 -13.95 -9.63
N ASP A 216 3.21 -13.13 -8.98
CA ASP A 216 3.63 -11.91 -8.29
C ASP A 216 3.90 -12.12 -6.78
N GLU A 217 3.30 -13.13 -6.16
CA GLU A 217 3.38 -13.33 -4.72
C GLU A 217 4.68 -14.04 -4.29
N ILE A 218 5.57 -13.29 -3.61
CA ILE A 218 6.90 -13.78 -3.19
C ILE A 218 6.81 -15.06 -2.34
N ASP A 219 5.85 -15.11 -1.39
CA ASP A 219 5.67 -16.29 -0.52
C ASP A 219 5.17 -17.50 -1.31
N ALA A 220 4.34 -17.29 -2.32
CA ALA A 220 3.88 -18.35 -3.21
C ALA A 220 5.03 -18.87 -4.10
N ILE A 221 5.84 -17.96 -4.68
CA ILE A 221 7.03 -18.34 -5.45
C ILE A 221 7.97 -19.18 -4.58
N ALA A 222 8.22 -18.74 -3.34
CA ALA A 222 9.06 -19.50 -2.42
C ALA A 222 8.50 -20.90 -2.13
N GLY A 223 7.19 -21.02 -1.94
CA GLY A 223 6.51 -22.32 -1.78
C GLY A 223 6.65 -23.21 -3.01
N MET A 224 6.62 -22.65 -4.25
CA MET A 224 6.87 -23.43 -5.46
C MET A 224 8.30 -23.99 -5.50
N VAL A 225 9.28 -23.17 -5.08
CA VAL A 225 10.68 -23.62 -4.98
C VAL A 225 10.86 -24.69 -3.90
N GLU A 226 10.22 -24.54 -2.74
CA GLU A 226 10.21 -25.56 -1.66
C GLU A 226 9.71 -26.92 -2.14
N HIS A 227 8.77 -26.94 -3.09
CA HIS A 227 8.21 -28.15 -3.69
C HIS A 227 8.94 -28.63 -4.95
N GLY A 228 10.13 -28.10 -5.23
CA GLY A 228 10.98 -28.58 -6.34
C GLY A 228 10.54 -28.15 -7.72
N LEU A 229 9.67 -27.11 -7.86
CA LEU A 229 9.19 -26.66 -9.16
C LEU A 229 10.19 -25.80 -9.93
N GLY A 230 11.35 -25.52 -9.33
CA GLY A 230 12.45 -24.79 -9.97
C GLY A 230 13.18 -23.87 -9.00
N VAL A 231 13.86 -22.87 -9.54
CA VAL A 231 14.59 -21.83 -8.80
C VAL A 231 13.94 -20.49 -9.00
N ALA A 232 14.19 -19.52 -8.11
CA ALA A 232 13.64 -18.17 -8.25
C ALA A 232 14.62 -17.09 -7.79
N LEU A 233 14.54 -15.91 -8.40
CA LEU A 233 15.20 -14.69 -7.94
C LEU A 233 14.17 -13.83 -7.18
N LEU A 234 14.37 -13.68 -5.87
CA LEU A 234 13.45 -12.98 -4.99
C LEU A 234 14.19 -11.98 -4.10
N PRO A 235 13.50 -10.89 -3.69
CA PRO A 235 14.06 -10.02 -2.66
C PRO A 235 14.09 -10.76 -1.32
N LEU A 236 15.18 -10.60 -0.60
CA LEU A 236 15.34 -11.11 0.75
C LEU A 236 14.60 -10.18 1.71
N THR A 237 13.32 -10.46 1.92
CA THR A 237 12.47 -9.67 2.81
C THR A 237 12.77 -9.97 4.28
N GLY A 238 12.48 -9.02 5.17
CA GLY A 238 12.71 -9.20 6.62
C GLY A 238 12.00 -10.41 7.25
N LEU A 239 10.94 -10.93 6.61
CA LEU A 239 10.27 -12.17 7.02
C LEU A 239 11.14 -13.40 6.89
N TRP A 240 11.94 -13.48 5.81
CA TRP A 240 12.84 -14.60 5.56
C TRP A 240 13.96 -14.68 6.60
N GLN A 241 14.28 -13.56 7.22
CA GLN A 241 15.30 -13.46 8.27
C GLN A 241 14.78 -13.86 9.65
N ARG A 242 13.43 -13.85 9.85
CA ARG A 242 12.79 -14.03 11.18
C ARG A 242 12.03 -15.34 11.37
N ARG A 243 11.72 -16.07 10.28
CA ARG A 243 11.08 -17.39 10.34
C ARG A 243 12.11 -18.50 10.48
N ASP A 244 11.66 -19.65 11.02
CA ASP A 244 12.40 -20.90 10.89
C ASP A 244 12.87 -21.06 9.44
N PRO A 245 14.11 -21.49 9.23
CA PRO A 245 14.69 -21.57 7.89
C PRO A 245 13.75 -22.40 7.00
N ARG A 246 13.26 -21.75 5.92
CA ARG A 246 12.51 -22.48 4.90
C ARG A 246 13.41 -23.60 4.32
N PRO A 247 12.84 -24.73 3.91
CA PRO A 247 13.59 -25.83 3.33
C PRO A 247 14.06 -25.51 1.89
N VAL A 248 14.79 -24.40 1.75
CA VAL A 248 15.39 -23.95 0.49
C VAL A 248 16.82 -23.51 0.70
N ARG A 249 17.63 -23.62 -0.35
CA ARG A 249 18.94 -22.98 -0.40
C ARG A 249 18.76 -21.52 -0.76
N VAL A 250 19.48 -20.63 -0.06
CA VAL A 250 19.52 -19.19 -0.36
C VAL A 250 20.95 -18.84 -0.80
N LEU A 251 21.10 -18.36 -2.03
CA LEU A 251 22.39 -18.02 -2.61
C LEU A 251 22.47 -16.51 -2.87
N SER A 252 23.54 -15.89 -2.33
CA SER A 252 23.84 -14.49 -2.62
C SER A 252 24.24 -14.31 -4.07
N LEU A 253 23.85 -13.18 -4.68
CA LEU A 253 24.28 -12.80 -6.02
C LEU A 253 25.68 -12.15 -6.04
N GLY A 254 26.34 -12.03 -4.87
CA GLY A 254 27.68 -11.46 -4.72
C GLY A 254 27.73 -9.99 -5.15
N GLU A 255 28.79 -9.63 -5.87
CA GLU A 255 28.98 -8.26 -6.39
C GLU A 255 27.90 -7.81 -7.38
N LYS A 256 27.10 -8.76 -7.90
CA LYS A 256 26.01 -8.48 -8.85
C LYS A 256 24.66 -8.38 -8.18
N THR A 257 24.64 -8.30 -6.84
CA THR A 257 23.41 -8.11 -6.08
C THR A 257 22.73 -6.80 -6.49
N PHE A 258 21.48 -6.91 -6.88
CA PHE A 258 20.60 -5.77 -7.10
C PHE A 258 19.54 -5.70 -5.99
N PHE A 259 18.86 -4.57 -5.89
CA PHE A 259 18.00 -4.28 -4.74
C PHE A 259 16.66 -3.78 -5.22
N ARG A 260 15.60 -4.06 -4.48
CA ARG A 260 14.38 -3.24 -4.54
C ARG A 260 14.35 -2.32 -3.34
N GLU A 261 13.80 -1.14 -3.53
CA GLU A 261 13.52 -0.21 -2.44
C GLU A 261 12.02 -0.22 -2.16
N LEU A 262 11.65 -0.27 -0.88
CA LEU A 262 10.30 -0.02 -0.44
C LEU A 262 10.18 1.44 -0.05
N VAL A 263 9.11 2.09 -0.53
CA VAL A 263 8.81 3.48 -0.23
C VAL A 263 7.44 3.61 0.39
N LEU A 264 7.38 4.42 1.44
CA LEU A 264 6.15 4.96 1.97
C LEU A 264 5.78 6.16 1.12
N ILE A 265 4.52 6.24 0.73
CA ILE A 265 3.95 7.34 -0.04
C ILE A 265 2.70 7.81 0.69
N SER A 266 2.56 9.12 0.94
CA SER A 266 1.36 9.70 1.55
C SER A 266 1.09 11.10 1.00
N ARG A 267 -0.15 11.55 1.11
CA ARG A 267 -0.53 12.92 0.71
C ARG A 267 -0.09 13.97 1.71
N LEU A 268 -0.01 13.60 2.98
CA LEU A 268 0.45 14.47 4.06
C LEU A 268 1.78 13.97 4.60
N PRO A 269 2.74 14.87 4.86
CA PRO A 269 3.99 14.51 5.50
C PRO A 269 3.77 14.19 7.00
N PRO A 270 4.74 13.53 7.67
CA PRO A 270 4.64 13.15 9.09
C PRO A 270 4.32 14.31 10.04
N GLU A 271 4.79 15.52 9.73
CA GLU A 271 4.55 16.73 10.55
C GLU A 271 3.08 17.14 10.54
N GLN A 272 2.34 16.78 9.50
CA GLN A 272 0.92 17.11 9.32
C GLN A 272 -0.01 15.94 9.64
N SER A 273 0.50 14.71 9.69
CA SER A 273 -0.28 13.49 9.97
C SER A 273 0.39 12.62 11.04
N PRO A 274 -0.12 12.64 12.27
CA PRO A 274 0.41 11.76 13.33
C PRO A 274 0.38 10.27 12.97
N LEU A 275 -0.60 9.82 12.18
CA LEU A 275 -0.68 8.42 11.73
C LEU A 275 0.45 8.08 10.77
N VAL A 276 0.77 8.98 9.83
CA VAL A 276 1.92 8.82 8.94
C VAL A 276 3.21 8.78 9.77
N ALA A 277 3.35 9.67 10.76
CA ALA A 277 4.52 9.71 11.63
C ALA A 277 4.72 8.41 12.43
N ILE A 278 3.65 7.84 12.98
CA ILE A 278 3.70 6.58 13.72
C ILE A 278 4.14 5.45 12.78
N ILE A 279 3.47 5.30 11.64
CA ILE A 279 3.78 4.22 10.69
C ILE A 279 5.19 4.35 10.11
N GLU A 280 5.60 5.55 9.72
CA GLU A 280 6.96 5.79 9.20
C GLU A 280 8.02 5.42 10.26
N ARG A 281 7.87 5.89 11.49
CA ARG A 281 8.77 5.58 12.60
C ARG A 281 8.85 4.06 12.84
N GLU A 282 7.70 3.39 12.94
CA GLU A 282 7.66 1.95 13.18
C GLU A 282 8.29 1.15 12.06
N LEU A 283 8.00 1.50 10.79
CA LEU A 283 8.62 0.86 9.63
C LEU A 283 10.15 1.04 9.65
N LEU A 284 10.65 2.26 9.89
CA LEU A 284 12.09 2.54 9.95
C LEU A 284 12.78 1.81 11.11
N SER A 285 12.09 1.53 12.21
CA SER A 285 12.64 0.81 13.36
C SER A 285 12.84 -0.68 13.13
N LEU A 286 12.18 -1.26 12.11
CA LEU A 286 12.18 -2.68 11.82
C LEU A 286 13.14 -3.07 10.69
N MET A 287 13.73 -2.08 10.01
CA MET A 287 14.59 -2.25 8.85
C MET A 287 16.06 -1.97 9.20
#